data_418117d0cb137d0cbc5d4faeba0c3cc9
#
_entry.id   418117d0cb137d0cbc5d4faeba0c3cc9
#
_cell.length_a   1.000
_cell.length_b   1.000
_cell.length_c   1.000
_cell.angle_alpha   90.00
_cell.angle_beta   90.00
_cell.angle_gamma   90.00
#
_symmetry.space_group_name_H-M   'P 1'
#
loop_
_entity.id
_entity.type
_entity.pdbx_description
1 polymer ?
#
loop_
_entity_poly.entity_id
_entity_poly.type
_entity_poly.pdbx_seq_one_letter_code
_entity_poly.pdbx_strand_id
1 'polypeptide(L)'
;PVREDVPAAVARCMKAGIDIKIVTGDTPATAREIARRIGLWHDETDSSRNEMTGVEFAAMSDEELLERVQALKIMSRARPLDKQRLVRLLQRKGEIVAVTGDGTNDAPALNFANVGLSMGSGTSVAKDASDITLLDDSFNSIGTAVMWGRSLYQNIQRFLLFQLTINVVALIIVF
;
A
#
# COMPACT_ATOMS: atom_id res chain seq x y z
N PRO A 1 7.76 7.19 18.65
CA PRO A 1 6.91 8.36 18.37
C PRO A 1 6.64 8.46 16.88
N VAL A 2 5.39 8.80 16.51
CA VAL A 2 5.04 9.08 15.12
C VAL A 2 5.76 10.36 14.69
N ARG A 3 6.36 10.39 13.49
CA ARG A 3 6.99 11.60 12.95
C ARG A 3 5.93 12.65 12.63
N GLU A 4 6.24 13.91 12.77
CA GLU A 4 5.30 15.04 12.64
C GLU A 4 4.72 15.20 11.22
N ASP A 5 5.44 14.77 10.20
CA ASP A 5 5.04 14.87 8.79
C ASP A 5 4.06 13.77 8.35
N VAL A 6 3.98 12.66 9.08
CA VAL A 6 3.19 11.46 8.69
C VAL A 6 1.69 11.74 8.62
N PRO A 7 1.03 12.42 9.58
CA PRO A 7 -0.42 12.67 9.49
C PRO A 7 -0.82 13.45 8.23
N ALA A 8 -0.04 14.47 7.86
CA ALA A 8 -0.30 15.27 6.67
C ALA A 8 -0.11 14.45 5.38
N ALA A 9 0.90 13.57 5.36
CA ALA A 9 1.15 12.68 4.23
C ALA A 9 0.06 11.62 4.08
N VAL A 10 -0.39 11.01 5.19
CA VAL A 10 -1.54 10.07 5.22
C VAL A 10 -2.80 10.73 4.67
N ALA A 11 -3.13 11.94 5.15
CA ALA A 11 -4.31 12.67 4.69
C ALA A 11 -4.26 12.96 3.17
N ARG A 12 -3.07 13.27 2.62
CA ARG A 12 -2.89 13.47 1.17
C ARG A 12 -3.09 12.18 0.38
N CYS A 13 -2.54 11.06 0.85
CA CYS A 13 -2.73 9.76 0.23
C CYS A 13 -4.21 9.36 0.20
N MET A 14 -4.92 9.54 1.33
CA MET A 14 -6.36 9.24 1.42
C MET A 14 -7.19 10.13 0.48
N LYS A 15 -6.88 11.44 0.39
CA LYS A 15 -7.52 12.34 -0.58
C LYS A 15 -7.25 11.94 -2.04
N ALA A 16 -6.11 11.29 -2.29
CA ALA A 16 -5.78 10.74 -3.61
C ALA A 16 -6.45 9.38 -3.90
N GLY A 17 -7.36 8.91 -3.02
CA GLY A 17 -8.06 7.64 -3.16
C GLY A 17 -7.19 6.43 -2.86
N ILE A 18 -6.20 6.56 -1.98
CA ILE A 18 -5.35 5.46 -1.52
C ILE A 18 -5.85 5.01 -0.16
N ASP A 19 -6.24 3.74 -0.06
CA ASP A 19 -6.55 3.10 1.21
C ASP A 19 -5.27 2.72 1.95
N ILE A 20 -5.10 3.25 3.17
CA ILE A 20 -3.94 2.96 3.99
C ILE A 20 -4.30 1.89 5.02
N LYS A 21 -3.40 0.93 5.21
CA LYS A 21 -3.53 -0.13 6.19
C LYS A 21 -2.26 -0.21 7.04
N ILE A 22 -2.44 -0.30 8.36
CA ILE A 22 -1.33 -0.54 9.30
C ILE A 22 -1.23 -2.03 9.55
N VAL A 23 -0.04 -2.59 9.31
CA VAL A 23 0.28 -3.98 9.57
C VAL A 23 1.54 -4.05 10.41
N THR A 24 1.40 -4.41 11.68
CA THR A 24 2.49 -4.34 12.66
C THR A 24 2.55 -5.56 13.58
N GLY A 25 3.73 -5.88 14.07
CA GLY A 25 3.93 -6.84 15.15
C GLY A 25 3.53 -6.32 16.54
N ASP A 26 3.25 -5.03 16.67
CA ASP A 26 2.88 -4.37 17.93
C ASP A 26 1.53 -4.84 18.49
N THR A 27 1.25 -4.44 19.73
CA THR A 27 -0.04 -4.74 20.39
C THR A 27 -1.20 -4.00 19.73
N PRO A 28 -2.46 -4.51 19.83
CA PRO A 28 -3.63 -3.82 19.30
C PRO A 28 -3.78 -2.39 19.84
N ALA A 29 -3.51 -2.17 21.11
CA ALA A 29 -3.60 -0.85 21.73
C ALA A 29 -2.60 0.14 21.13
N THR A 30 -1.35 -0.28 20.92
CA THR A 30 -0.30 0.53 20.31
C THR A 30 -0.65 0.84 18.86
N ALA A 31 -1.06 -0.17 18.09
CA ALA A 31 -1.42 0.00 16.68
C ALA A 31 -2.60 0.96 16.49
N ARG A 32 -3.63 0.86 17.33
CA ARG A 32 -4.79 1.75 17.32
C ARG A 32 -4.42 3.18 17.69
N GLU A 33 -3.56 3.38 18.70
CA GLU A 33 -3.09 4.70 19.10
C GLU A 33 -2.27 5.37 17.98
N ILE A 34 -1.42 4.62 17.29
CA ILE A 34 -0.71 5.11 16.09
C ILE A 34 -1.71 5.51 15.01
N ALA A 35 -2.69 4.65 14.72
CA ALA A 35 -3.70 4.89 13.71
C ALA A 35 -4.55 6.15 14.00
N ARG A 36 -4.89 6.41 15.27
CA ARG A 36 -5.54 7.67 15.69
C ARG A 36 -4.68 8.88 15.41
N ARG A 37 -3.41 8.83 15.82
CA ARG A 37 -2.48 9.96 15.66
C ARG A 37 -2.22 10.35 14.21
N ILE A 38 -2.25 9.38 13.30
CA ILE A 38 -2.07 9.65 11.87
C ILE A 38 -3.38 9.92 11.13
N GLY A 39 -4.52 9.94 11.83
CA GLY A 39 -5.83 10.22 11.24
C GLY A 39 -6.43 9.08 10.42
N LEU A 40 -5.97 7.84 10.62
CA LEU A 40 -6.51 6.65 9.96
C LEU A 40 -7.69 6.04 10.74
N TRP A 41 -7.66 6.12 12.07
CA TRP A 41 -8.69 5.57 12.95
C TRP A 41 -9.53 6.65 13.60
N HIS A 42 -10.85 6.48 13.55
CA HIS A 42 -11.85 7.36 14.12
C HIS A 42 -12.82 6.53 14.97
N ASP A 43 -12.82 6.76 16.30
CA ASP A 43 -13.62 5.96 17.26
C ASP A 43 -15.14 6.05 17.02
N GLU A 44 -15.61 7.08 16.33
CA GLU A 44 -17.03 7.28 16.00
C GLU A 44 -17.49 6.43 14.80
N THR A 45 -16.60 6.11 13.87
CA THR A 45 -16.92 5.45 12.61
C THR A 45 -16.32 4.07 12.46
N ASP A 46 -15.19 3.82 13.12
CA ASP A 46 -14.47 2.56 13.04
C ASP A 46 -14.87 1.60 14.17
N SER A 47 -14.82 0.33 13.88
CA SER A 47 -15.24 -0.75 14.79
C SER A 47 -14.30 -1.94 14.72
N SER A 48 -14.60 -3.00 15.45
CA SER A 48 -13.87 -4.27 15.40
C SER A 48 -13.82 -4.91 14.00
N ARG A 49 -14.62 -4.45 13.04
CA ARG A 49 -14.52 -4.89 11.63
C ARG A 49 -13.30 -4.31 10.91
N ASN A 50 -12.80 -3.16 11.39
CA ASN A 50 -11.69 -2.43 10.79
C ASN A 50 -10.33 -2.80 11.42
N GLU A 51 -10.33 -3.64 12.43
CA GLU A 51 -9.11 -4.16 13.06
C GLU A 51 -9.14 -5.68 13.22
N MET A 52 -7.96 -6.28 13.25
CA MET A 52 -7.78 -7.72 13.43
C MET A 52 -6.40 -8.01 14.00
N THR A 53 -6.27 -9.07 14.77
CA THR A 53 -4.95 -9.60 15.16
C THR A 53 -4.43 -10.60 14.14
N GLY A 54 -3.11 -10.79 14.07
CA GLY A 54 -2.51 -11.83 13.23
C GLY A 54 -2.99 -13.24 13.58
N VAL A 55 -3.37 -13.50 14.83
CA VAL A 55 -3.93 -14.80 15.25
C VAL A 55 -5.32 -15.00 14.66
N GLU A 56 -6.20 -14.02 14.74
CA GLU A 56 -7.53 -14.06 14.13
C GLU A 56 -7.43 -14.20 12.60
N PHE A 57 -6.54 -13.41 11.99
CA PHE A 57 -6.27 -13.45 10.56
C PHE A 57 -5.80 -14.84 10.08
N ALA A 58 -4.92 -15.49 10.85
CA ALA A 58 -4.41 -16.82 10.51
C ALA A 58 -5.45 -17.93 10.69
N ALA A 59 -6.44 -17.73 11.58
CA ALA A 59 -7.49 -18.71 11.86
C ALA A 59 -8.62 -18.70 10.80
N MET A 60 -8.76 -17.64 10.01
CA MET A 60 -9.80 -17.50 8.99
C MET A 60 -9.37 -18.09 7.65
N SER A 61 -10.33 -18.59 6.87
CA SER A 61 -10.14 -19.01 5.49
C SER A 61 -9.88 -17.80 4.56
N ASP A 62 -9.37 -18.05 3.35
CA ASP A 62 -9.16 -16.97 2.37
C ASP A 62 -10.49 -16.38 1.88
N GLU A 63 -11.54 -17.18 1.80
CA GLU A 63 -12.88 -16.77 1.39
C GLU A 63 -13.47 -15.78 2.40
N GLU A 64 -13.41 -16.09 3.69
CA GLU A 64 -13.85 -15.19 4.77
C GLU A 64 -13.05 -13.90 4.82
N LEU A 65 -11.73 -14.00 4.63
CA LEU A 65 -10.85 -12.84 4.61
C LEU A 65 -11.10 -11.93 3.40
N LEU A 66 -11.43 -12.48 2.23
CA LEU A 66 -11.75 -11.68 1.04
C LEU A 66 -12.92 -10.71 1.29
N GLU A 67 -13.88 -11.06 2.14
CA GLU A 67 -14.99 -10.15 2.50
C GLU A 67 -14.58 -9.05 3.47
N ARG A 68 -13.48 -9.25 4.22
CA ARG A 68 -13.05 -8.37 5.31
C ARG A 68 -11.85 -7.48 4.98
N VAL A 69 -10.94 -7.93 4.10
CA VAL A 69 -9.64 -7.26 3.89
C VAL A 69 -9.76 -5.82 3.34
N GLN A 70 -10.81 -5.50 2.61
CA GLN A 70 -11.03 -4.13 2.14
C GLN A 70 -11.32 -3.18 3.30
N ALA A 71 -12.23 -3.56 4.21
CA ALA A 71 -12.58 -2.74 5.37
C ALA A 71 -11.50 -2.72 6.46
N LEU A 72 -10.55 -3.67 6.43
CA LEU A 72 -9.48 -3.78 7.42
C LEU A 72 -8.56 -2.55 7.33
N LYS A 73 -8.35 -1.85 8.44
CA LYS A 73 -7.42 -0.71 8.58
C LYS A 73 -6.19 -1.07 9.39
N ILE A 74 -6.34 -1.93 10.40
CA ILE A 74 -5.28 -2.28 11.35
C ILE A 74 -5.16 -3.80 11.47
N MET A 75 -3.97 -4.32 11.24
CA MET A 75 -3.60 -5.69 11.61
C MET A 75 -2.44 -5.63 12.60
N SER A 76 -2.72 -5.99 13.86
CA SER A 76 -1.76 -6.02 14.97
C SER A 76 -1.24 -7.43 15.21
N ARG A 77 -0.08 -7.58 15.87
CA ARG A 77 0.55 -8.90 16.12
C ARG A 77 0.71 -9.73 14.83
N ALA A 78 0.90 -9.04 13.69
CA ALA A 78 1.08 -9.68 12.40
C ALA A 78 2.46 -10.33 12.30
N ARG A 79 2.50 -11.55 11.78
CA ARG A 79 3.72 -12.24 11.39
C ARG A 79 4.10 -11.89 9.94
N PRO A 80 5.34 -12.10 9.50
CA PRO A 80 5.77 -11.83 8.12
C PRO A 80 4.87 -12.49 7.06
N LEU A 81 4.46 -13.74 7.29
CA LEU A 81 3.57 -14.47 6.37
C LEU A 81 2.14 -13.89 6.34
N ASP A 82 1.67 -13.33 7.45
CA ASP A 82 0.34 -12.69 7.50
C ASP A 82 0.34 -11.42 6.63
N LYS A 83 1.45 -10.65 6.64
CA LYS A 83 1.65 -9.48 5.76
C LYS A 83 1.59 -9.88 4.29
N GLN A 84 2.32 -10.91 3.90
CA GLN A 84 2.32 -11.42 2.54
C GLN A 84 0.94 -11.94 2.12
N ARG A 85 0.25 -12.69 2.99
CA ARG A 85 -1.10 -13.21 2.73
C ARG A 85 -2.11 -12.08 2.52
N LEU A 86 -2.05 -11.01 3.32
CA LEU A 86 -2.90 -9.84 3.15
C LEU A 86 -2.69 -9.18 1.77
N VAL A 87 -1.45 -9.02 1.35
CA VAL A 87 -1.11 -8.48 0.02
C VAL A 87 -1.76 -9.33 -1.08
N ARG A 88 -1.61 -10.65 -1.02
CA ARG A 88 -2.23 -11.57 -2.00
C ARG A 88 -3.75 -11.46 -2.05
N LEU A 89 -4.40 -11.36 -0.89
CA LEU A 89 -5.86 -11.25 -0.82
C LEU A 89 -6.37 -9.93 -1.42
N LEU A 90 -5.68 -8.83 -1.15
CA LEU A 90 -5.99 -7.54 -1.76
C LEU A 90 -5.80 -7.58 -3.29
N GLN A 91 -4.72 -8.17 -3.77
CA GLN A 91 -4.49 -8.36 -5.22
C GLN A 91 -5.56 -9.25 -5.86
N ARG A 92 -6.02 -10.31 -5.19
CA ARG A 92 -7.16 -11.13 -5.66
C ARG A 92 -8.47 -10.35 -5.76
N LYS A 93 -8.62 -9.27 -5.00
CA LYS A 93 -9.74 -8.31 -5.10
C LYS A 93 -9.57 -7.30 -6.25
N GLY A 94 -8.46 -7.36 -6.97
CA GLY A 94 -8.15 -6.42 -8.06
C GLY A 94 -7.48 -5.13 -7.60
N GLU A 95 -7.07 -5.04 -6.33
CA GLU A 95 -6.39 -3.87 -5.81
C GLU A 95 -4.92 -3.84 -6.23
N ILE A 96 -4.41 -2.63 -6.49
CA ILE A 96 -2.98 -2.39 -6.67
C ILE A 96 -2.38 -2.07 -5.30
N VAL A 97 -1.53 -2.96 -4.83
CA VAL A 97 -0.99 -2.92 -3.46
C VAL A 97 0.44 -2.43 -3.46
N ALA A 98 0.70 -1.36 -2.71
CA ALA A 98 2.05 -0.96 -2.34
C ALA A 98 2.32 -1.34 -0.87
N VAL A 99 3.52 -1.80 -0.58
CA VAL A 99 3.97 -2.15 0.77
C VAL A 99 5.18 -1.31 1.13
N THR A 100 5.21 -0.76 2.33
CA THR A 100 6.39 -0.11 2.90
C THR A 100 6.96 -0.97 4.01
N GLY A 101 8.29 -1.08 4.07
CA GLY A 101 8.98 -1.82 5.12
C GLY A 101 10.46 -1.44 5.20
N ASP A 102 11.06 -1.69 6.36
CA ASP A 102 12.45 -1.40 6.65
C ASP A 102 13.23 -2.62 7.16
N GLY A 103 12.52 -3.66 7.54
CA GLY A 103 13.08 -4.87 8.15
C GLY A 103 13.10 -6.09 7.24
N THR A 104 13.94 -7.05 7.62
CA THR A 104 14.01 -8.38 6.97
C THR A 104 12.65 -9.10 7.01
N ASN A 105 11.84 -8.85 8.04
CA ASN A 105 10.50 -9.43 8.19
C ASN A 105 9.49 -8.92 7.15
N ASP A 106 9.78 -7.78 6.51
CA ASP A 106 8.92 -7.17 5.51
C ASP A 106 9.25 -7.65 4.08
N ALA A 107 10.44 -8.21 3.88
CA ALA A 107 10.92 -8.64 2.57
C ALA A 107 9.93 -9.53 1.79
N PRO A 108 9.26 -10.55 2.39
CA PRO A 108 8.27 -11.35 1.66
C PRO A 108 7.08 -10.53 1.17
N ALA A 109 6.62 -9.54 1.94
CA ALA A 109 5.51 -8.69 1.56
C ALA A 109 5.93 -7.63 0.53
N LEU A 110 7.14 -7.05 0.67
CA LEU A 110 7.73 -6.12 -0.30
C LEU A 110 7.86 -6.75 -1.68
N ASN A 111 8.44 -7.94 -1.76
CA ASN A 111 8.62 -8.66 -3.02
C ASN A 111 7.31 -9.10 -3.67
N PHE A 112 6.27 -9.35 -2.87
CA PHE A 112 4.96 -9.81 -3.36
C PHE A 112 4.02 -8.68 -3.79
N ALA A 113 4.27 -7.46 -3.29
CA ALA A 113 3.46 -6.29 -3.63
C ALA A 113 3.58 -5.92 -5.11
N ASN A 114 2.63 -5.14 -5.63
CA ASN A 114 2.76 -4.54 -6.95
C ASN A 114 3.85 -3.45 -6.95
N VAL A 115 4.07 -2.82 -5.78
CA VAL A 115 5.16 -1.87 -5.55
C VAL A 115 5.70 -2.06 -4.14
N GLY A 116 6.92 -2.56 -4.02
CA GLY A 116 7.66 -2.62 -2.76
C GLY A 116 8.45 -1.34 -2.53
N LEU A 117 8.31 -0.73 -1.36
CA LEU A 117 8.96 0.52 -0.97
C LEU A 117 9.80 0.27 0.30
N SER A 118 11.12 0.38 0.20
CA SER A 118 12.00 0.30 1.37
C SER A 118 12.43 1.69 1.85
N MET A 119 12.76 1.79 3.13
CA MET A 119 13.38 2.99 3.69
C MET A 119 14.88 3.00 3.40
N GLY A 120 15.48 4.18 3.23
CA GLY A 120 16.91 4.35 3.03
C GLY A 120 17.74 3.83 4.21
N SER A 121 17.22 3.97 5.43
CA SER A 121 17.78 3.40 6.66
C SER A 121 17.48 1.91 6.85
N GLY A 122 16.63 1.31 6.00
CA GLY A 122 16.23 -0.10 6.09
C GLY A 122 17.38 -1.08 5.82
N THR A 123 17.13 -2.35 6.16
CA THR A 123 18.10 -3.44 5.96
C THR A 123 18.38 -3.68 4.46
N SER A 124 19.56 -4.22 4.13
CA SER A 124 19.88 -4.61 2.75
C SER A 124 18.83 -5.58 2.17
N VAL A 125 18.35 -6.52 2.98
CA VAL A 125 17.32 -7.49 2.58
C VAL A 125 16.02 -6.82 2.19
N ALA A 126 15.58 -5.79 2.93
CA ALA A 126 14.38 -5.02 2.58
C ALA A 126 14.57 -4.23 1.28
N LYS A 127 15.76 -3.62 1.10
CA LYS A 127 16.11 -2.88 -0.13
C LYS A 127 16.16 -3.80 -1.36
N ASP A 128 16.78 -4.96 -1.22
CA ASP A 128 16.88 -5.95 -2.32
C ASP A 128 15.50 -6.55 -2.69
N ALA A 129 14.56 -6.58 -1.75
CA ALA A 129 13.20 -7.06 -1.96
C ALA A 129 12.23 -5.98 -2.45
N SER A 130 12.65 -4.71 -2.54
CA SER A 130 11.80 -3.59 -2.92
C SER A 130 12.07 -3.10 -4.35
N ASP A 131 11.08 -2.47 -4.97
CA ASP A 131 11.21 -1.83 -6.28
C ASP A 131 11.76 -0.40 -6.17
N ILE A 132 11.51 0.27 -5.04
CA ILE A 132 11.87 1.66 -4.80
C ILE A 132 12.45 1.81 -3.39
N THR A 133 13.56 2.54 -3.25
CA THR A 133 14.13 2.92 -1.96
C THR A 133 13.94 4.41 -1.70
N LEU A 134 13.31 4.76 -0.58
CA LEU A 134 13.09 6.14 -0.14
C LEU A 134 14.31 6.63 0.62
N LEU A 135 15.19 7.39 -0.03
CA LEU A 135 16.48 7.82 0.52
C LEU A 135 16.34 8.80 1.71
N ASP A 136 15.23 9.52 1.78
CA ASP A 136 14.94 10.49 2.84
C ASP A 136 14.14 9.91 4.01
N ASP A 137 13.82 8.62 3.96
CA ASP A 137 12.98 7.92 4.95
C ASP A 137 11.62 8.60 5.22
N SER A 138 11.14 9.43 4.29
CA SER A 138 9.94 10.22 4.48
C SER A 138 8.71 9.55 3.87
N PHE A 139 7.68 9.35 4.69
CA PHE A 139 6.38 8.91 4.19
C PHE A 139 5.75 9.90 3.20
N ASN A 140 6.13 11.18 3.31
CA ASN A 140 5.69 12.23 2.39
C ASN A 140 6.14 11.99 0.95
N SER A 141 7.31 11.41 0.75
CA SER A 141 7.87 11.08 -0.57
C SER A 141 7.07 9.99 -1.27
N ILE A 142 6.36 9.12 -0.53
CA ILE A 142 5.42 8.14 -1.10
C ILE A 142 4.28 8.86 -1.83
N GLY A 143 3.64 9.84 -1.18
CA GLY A 143 2.57 10.63 -1.82
C GLY A 143 3.04 11.35 -3.09
N THR A 144 4.26 11.86 -3.07
CA THR A 144 4.89 12.50 -4.22
C THR A 144 5.17 11.49 -5.34
N ALA A 145 5.73 10.32 -5.02
CA ALA A 145 5.98 9.25 -5.99
C ALA A 145 4.70 8.76 -6.66
N VAL A 146 3.61 8.59 -5.90
CA VAL A 146 2.30 8.22 -6.46
C VAL A 146 1.77 9.30 -7.41
N MET A 147 1.89 10.57 -7.04
CA MET A 147 1.47 11.69 -7.89
C MET A 147 2.22 11.70 -9.23
N TRP A 148 3.54 11.57 -9.18
CA TRP A 148 4.37 11.51 -10.39
C TRP A 148 4.10 10.27 -11.23
N GLY A 149 3.95 9.09 -10.59
CA GLY A 149 3.60 7.85 -11.29
C GLY A 149 2.27 7.94 -12.04
N ARG A 150 1.23 8.50 -11.41
CA ARG A 150 -0.07 8.73 -12.05
C ARG A 150 0.03 9.70 -13.22
N SER A 151 0.79 10.79 -13.08
CA SER A 151 1.02 11.76 -14.16
C SER A 151 1.76 11.11 -15.33
N LEU A 152 2.81 10.35 -15.06
CA LEU A 152 3.57 9.62 -16.08
C LEU A 152 2.67 8.62 -16.82
N TYR A 153 1.86 7.84 -16.08
CA TYR A 153 0.93 6.88 -16.67
C TYR A 153 -0.09 7.56 -17.62
N GLN A 154 -0.67 8.70 -17.19
CA GLN A 154 -1.57 9.47 -18.05
C GLN A 154 -0.89 9.98 -19.32
N ASN A 155 0.37 10.42 -19.21
CA ASN A 155 1.13 10.88 -20.38
C ASN A 155 1.43 9.72 -21.35
N ILE A 156 1.78 8.54 -20.84
CA ILE A 156 1.99 7.34 -21.66
C ILE A 156 0.69 6.94 -22.35
N GLN A 157 -0.46 6.92 -21.64
CA GLN A 157 -1.74 6.61 -22.26
C GLN A 157 -2.10 7.59 -23.38
N ARG A 158 -1.92 8.90 -23.18
CA ARG A 158 -2.18 9.92 -24.21
C ARG A 158 -1.28 9.72 -25.41
N PHE A 159 0.00 9.44 -25.20
CA PHE A 159 0.95 9.16 -26.26
C PHE A 159 0.56 7.94 -27.09
N LEU A 160 0.20 6.83 -26.42
CA LEU A 160 -0.22 5.60 -27.09
C LEU A 160 -1.50 5.81 -27.91
N LEU A 161 -2.50 6.50 -27.36
CA LEU A 161 -3.74 6.83 -28.08
C LEU A 161 -3.46 7.70 -29.31
N PHE A 162 -2.61 8.72 -29.17
CA PHE A 162 -2.19 9.56 -30.27
C PHE A 162 -1.49 8.75 -31.37
N GLN A 163 -0.54 7.91 -31.00
CA GLN A 163 0.21 7.05 -31.94
C GLN A 163 -0.71 6.06 -32.66
N LEU A 164 -1.62 5.42 -31.95
CA LEU A 164 -2.61 4.51 -32.54
C LEU A 164 -3.52 5.25 -33.52
N THR A 165 -4.00 6.43 -33.14
CA THR A 165 -4.86 7.25 -34.01
C THR A 165 -4.15 7.59 -35.31
N ILE A 166 -2.89 8.04 -35.28
CA ILE A 166 -2.09 8.34 -36.51
C ILE A 166 -1.95 7.08 -37.36
N ASN A 167 -1.62 5.93 -36.75
CA ASN A 167 -1.44 4.70 -37.52
C ASN A 167 -2.75 4.25 -38.20
N VAL A 168 -3.89 4.34 -37.52
CA VAL A 168 -5.20 4.01 -38.09
C VAL A 168 -5.56 4.97 -39.23
N VAL A 169 -5.37 6.29 -39.05
CA VAL A 169 -5.63 7.28 -40.07
C VAL A 169 -4.74 7.05 -41.29
N ALA A 170 -3.44 6.81 -41.11
CA ALA A 170 -2.53 6.50 -42.18
C ALA A 170 -2.96 5.26 -42.98
N LEU A 171 -3.42 4.23 -42.27
CA LEU A 171 -3.90 2.99 -42.90
C LEU A 171 -5.15 3.24 -43.74
N ILE A 172 -6.11 4.03 -43.25
CA ILE A 172 -7.35 4.40 -43.96
C ILE A 172 -7.06 5.25 -45.21
N ILE A 173 -6.02 6.10 -45.17
CA ILE A 173 -5.66 6.96 -46.32
C ILE A 173 -4.97 6.13 -47.42
N VAL A 174 -4.26 5.08 -47.08
CA VAL A 174 -3.51 4.24 -48.03
C VAL A 174 -4.40 3.20 -48.72
N PHE A 175 -5.51 2.80 -48.08
CA PHE A 175 -6.52 1.89 -48.64
C PHE A 175 -7.75 2.65 -49.14
#